data_68a358bdf88ee58240ccf3c64529c5f6
#
_entry.id   68a358bdf88ee58240ccf3c64529c5f6
#
_cell.length_a   1.000
_cell.length_b   1.000
_cell.length_c   1.000
_cell.angle_alpha   90.00
_cell.angle_beta   90.00
_cell.angle_gamma   90.00
#
_symmetry.space_group_name_H-M   'P 1'
#
loop_
_entity.id
_entity.type
_entity.pdbx_description
1 polymer ?
#
loop_
_entity_poly.entity_id
_entity_poly.type
_entity_poly.pdbx_seq_one_letter_code
_entity_poly.pdbx_strand_id
1 'polypeptide(L)'
;IKIDNDTLANKSQYYIAKVSEKNILSGSAGGTYVNGILVGKTNTFGRFAVTTDMTPPVISPIHTNQVQNAPYIKFKIFDTQSGIDSYDAYIDGKWVMFEYDAKTQSITYWIDKRQFTAHSNHTLKMVIKDYCGNVTEYTKEIYW
;
A
#
# COMPACT_ATOMS: atom_id res chain seq x y z
N ILE A 1 -1.30 21.94 10.01
CA ILE A 1 -2.41 22.70 9.40
C ILE A 1 -3.63 22.54 10.30
N LYS A 2 -4.26 23.64 10.69
CA LYS A 2 -5.54 23.61 11.43
C LYS A 2 -6.66 23.21 10.48
N ILE A 3 -7.58 22.36 10.95
CA ILE A 3 -8.76 21.96 10.18
C ILE A 3 -9.94 22.79 10.67
N ASP A 4 -10.46 23.62 9.77
CA ASP A 4 -11.68 24.36 10.04
C ASP A 4 -12.90 23.53 9.61
N ASN A 5 -13.99 23.59 10.39
CA ASN A 5 -15.22 22.80 10.18
C ASN A 5 -14.98 21.29 10.09
N ASP A 6 -14.27 20.74 11.06
CA ASP A 6 -13.93 19.32 11.15
C ASP A 6 -15.17 18.45 11.41
N THR A 7 -15.79 17.96 10.35
CA THR A 7 -17.00 17.12 10.38
C THR A 7 -16.73 15.63 10.14
N LEU A 8 -15.48 15.25 9.79
CA LEU A 8 -15.15 13.87 9.48
C LEU A 8 -15.17 12.99 10.75
N ALA A 9 -15.95 11.92 10.75
CA ALA A 9 -16.05 11.03 11.92
C ALA A 9 -14.73 10.29 12.17
N ASN A 10 -14.14 9.72 11.13
CA ASN A 10 -12.84 9.04 11.22
C ASN A 10 -11.69 9.99 10.86
N LYS A 11 -11.01 10.49 11.88
CA LYS A 11 -9.93 11.48 11.74
C LYS A 11 -8.65 10.92 11.07
N SER A 12 -8.46 9.60 11.05
CA SER A 12 -7.32 8.98 10.37
C SER A 12 -7.39 9.11 8.86
N GLN A 13 -8.56 9.39 8.31
CA GLN A 13 -8.76 9.61 6.86
C GLN A 13 -8.25 10.96 6.36
N TYR A 14 -7.86 11.88 7.24
CA TYR A 14 -7.20 13.11 6.81
C TYR A 14 -5.72 12.88 6.49
N TYR A 15 -5.27 13.50 5.41
CA TYR A 15 -3.85 13.60 5.10
C TYR A 15 -3.50 14.97 4.49
N ILE A 16 -2.22 15.29 4.46
CA ILE A 16 -1.69 16.49 3.85
C ILE A 16 -1.20 16.13 2.45
N ALA A 17 -1.90 16.61 1.44
CA ALA A 17 -1.51 16.45 0.05
C ALA A 17 -0.60 17.58 -0.41
N LYS A 18 0.39 17.26 -1.25
CA LYS A 18 1.14 18.25 -2.02
C LYS A 18 0.29 18.73 -3.18
N VAL A 19 0.30 20.05 -3.43
CA VAL A 19 -0.49 20.68 -4.49
C VAL A 19 0.45 21.21 -5.57
N SER A 20 0.25 20.76 -6.80
CA SER A 20 1.01 21.24 -7.95
C SER A 20 0.61 22.70 -8.32
N GLU A 21 1.37 23.33 -9.21
CA GLU A 21 1.04 24.67 -9.75
C GLU A 21 -0.31 24.70 -10.45
N LYS A 22 -0.73 23.59 -11.01
CA LYS A 22 -2.06 23.42 -11.67
C LYS A 22 -3.21 23.11 -10.71
N ASN A 23 -3.00 23.26 -9.39
CA ASN A 23 -3.95 22.91 -8.33
C ASN A 23 -4.38 21.44 -8.30
N ILE A 24 -3.51 20.53 -8.75
CA ILE A 24 -3.73 19.09 -8.72
C ILE A 24 -3.01 18.52 -7.51
N LEU A 25 -3.68 17.63 -6.76
CA LEU A 25 -3.06 16.88 -5.68
C LEU A 25 -2.04 15.89 -6.28
N SER A 26 -0.81 15.85 -5.74
CA SER A 26 0.32 15.15 -6.35
C SER A 26 1.24 14.49 -5.34
N GLY A 27 0.71 13.74 -4.42
CA GLY A 27 1.46 13.02 -3.41
C GLY A 27 1.10 13.43 -1.99
N SER A 28 1.69 12.75 -1.03
CA SER A 28 1.36 12.89 0.38
C SER A 28 2.55 13.38 1.19
N ALA A 29 2.31 14.24 2.17
CA ALA A 29 3.23 14.59 3.26
C ALA A 29 2.82 13.89 4.57
N GLY A 30 2.01 12.84 4.48
CA GLY A 30 1.43 12.15 5.61
C GLY A 30 0.37 12.99 6.31
N GLY A 31 0.10 12.67 7.58
CA GLY A 31 -0.80 13.44 8.41
C GLY A 31 -1.16 12.69 9.69
N THR A 32 -0.84 13.28 10.84
CA THR A 32 -1.32 12.81 12.13
C THR A 32 -2.27 13.85 12.71
N TYR A 33 -3.50 13.45 12.94
CA TYR A 33 -4.51 14.34 13.53
C TYR A 33 -4.32 14.45 15.05
N VAL A 34 -4.21 15.70 15.53
CA VAL A 34 -4.09 15.99 16.96
C VAL A 34 -4.92 17.23 17.27
N ASN A 35 -6.02 17.06 18.00
CA ASN A 35 -6.85 18.16 18.52
C ASN A 35 -7.21 19.26 17.48
N GLY A 36 -7.72 18.88 16.31
CA GLY A 36 -8.10 19.82 15.26
C GLY A 36 -6.95 20.29 14.38
N ILE A 37 -5.74 19.77 14.59
CA ILE A 37 -4.55 20.09 13.82
C ILE A 37 -4.06 18.82 13.13
N LEU A 38 -3.77 18.91 11.82
CA LEU A 38 -3.11 17.86 11.07
C LEU A 38 -1.62 18.18 10.94
N VAL A 39 -0.78 17.27 11.43
CA VAL A 39 0.68 17.41 11.45
C VAL A 39 1.29 16.44 10.44
N GLY A 40 2.06 16.94 9.49
CA GLY A 40 2.84 16.15 8.53
C GLY A 40 4.29 16.59 8.49
N LYS A 41 5.13 15.77 7.86
CA LYS A 41 6.55 16.07 7.64
C LYS A 41 6.85 16.06 6.15
N THR A 42 7.62 17.03 5.70
CA THR A 42 8.08 17.11 4.30
C THR A 42 9.53 17.59 4.25
N ASN A 43 10.26 17.10 3.28
CA ASN A 43 11.63 17.55 2.96
C ASN A 43 11.65 18.45 1.71
N THR A 44 10.49 18.84 1.19
CA THR A 44 10.37 19.71 0.02
C THR A 44 9.53 20.92 0.34
N PHE A 45 9.87 22.05 -0.25
CA PHE A 45 9.02 23.24 -0.25
C PHE A 45 7.89 23.07 -1.27
N GLY A 46 6.79 23.77 -1.03
CA GLY A 46 5.65 23.75 -1.95
C GLY A 46 4.34 24.17 -1.30
N ARG A 47 3.27 23.97 -2.04
CA ARG A 47 1.91 24.18 -1.58
C ARG A 47 1.34 22.88 -1.05
N PHE A 48 0.63 22.97 0.06
CA PHE A 48 0.03 21.81 0.71
C PHE A 48 -1.42 22.11 1.07
N ALA A 49 -2.27 21.10 1.00
CA ALA A 49 -3.67 21.17 1.39
C ALA A 49 -4.06 19.97 2.25
N VAL A 50 -4.99 20.17 3.17
CA VAL A 50 -5.66 19.07 3.87
C VAL A 50 -6.72 18.49 2.94
N THR A 51 -6.75 17.19 2.86
CA THR A 51 -7.75 16.41 2.12
C THR A 51 -8.02 15.08 2.83
N THR A 52 -8.85 14.24 2.25
CA THR A 52 -9.21 12.93 2.81
C THR A 52 -8.93 11.82 1.82
N ASP A 53 -8.59 10.65 2.36
CA ASP A 53 -8.48 9.41 1.61
C ASP A 53 -9.37 8.34 2.25
N MET A 54 -10.33 7.86 1.48
CA MET A 54 -11.26 6.80 1.85
C MET A 54 -11.17 5.62 0.87
N THR A 55 -10.17 5.63 -0.02
CA THR A 55 -10.02 4.64 -1.08
C THR A 55 -8.94 3.64 -0.69
N PRO A 56 -9.25 2.35 -0.57
CA PRO A 56 -8.23 1.35 -0.28
C PRO A 56 -7.16 1.24 -1.38
N PRO A 57 -5.94 0.83 -1.04
CA PRO A 57 -4.86 0.61 -2.00
C PRO A 57 -5.20 -0.51 -2.98
N VAL A 58 -4.56 -0.47 -4.15
CA VAL A 58 -4.79 -1.41 -5.24
C VAL A 58 -3.69 -2.48 -5.28
N ILE A 59 -4.11 -3.74 -5.45
CA ILE A 59 -3.24 -4.89 -5.71
C ILE A 59 -3.51 -5.39 -7.14
N SER A 60 -2.48 -5.45 -7.98
CA SER A 60 -2.56 -5.94 -9.35
C SER A 60 -1.56 -7.06 -9.59
N PRO A 61 -1.99 -8.29 -9.92
CA PRO A 61 -1.09 -9.39 -10.25
C PRO A 61 -0.26 -9.08 -11.50
N ILE A 62 1.05 -9.31 -11.44
CA ILE A 62 1.96 -9.25 -12.59
C ILE A 62 2.41 -10.65 -12.98
N HIS A 63 2.92 -11.41 -12.00
CA HIS A 63 3.38 -12.79 -12.19
C HIS A 63 2.89 -13.64 -11.02
N THR A 64 1.80 -14.36 -11.24
CA THR A 64 1.15 -15.25 -10.26
C THR A 64 0.75 -16.60 -10.86
N ASN A 65 0.97 -16.76 -12.18
CA ASN A 65 0.76 -18.00 -12.92
C ASN A 65 2.10 -18.46 -13.49
N GLN A 66 2.22 -19.75 -13.85
CA GLN A 66 3.45 -20.33 -14.43
C GLN A 66 4.70 -20.16 -13.53
N VAL A 67 4.50 -20.19 -12.22
CA VAL A 67 5.56 -20.02 -11.23
C VAL A 67 6.62 -21.15 -11.32
N GLN A 68 6.26 -22.30 -11.89
CA GLN A 68 7.19 -23.40 -12.16
C GLN A 68 8.34 -22.99 -13.11
N ASN A 69 8.07 -22.08 -14.06
CA ASN A 69 9.03 -21.63 -15.07
C ASN A 69 9.90 -20.47 -14.56
N ALA A 70 9.37 -19.67 -13.63
CA ALA A 70 10.09 -18.57 -13.02
C ALA A 70 9.70 -18.50 -11.54
N PRO A 71 10.58 -18.94 -10.61
CA PRO A 71 10.21 -19.19 -9.22
C PRO A 71 10.06 -17.91 -8.39
N TYR A 72 9.22 -17.01 -8.83
CA TYR A 72 8.85 -15.80 -8.09
C TYR A 72 7.37 -15.45 -8.29
N ILE A 73 6.84 -14.69 -7.36
CA ILE A 73 5.49 -14.13 -7.40
C ILE A 73 5.64 -12.61 -7.39
N LYS A 74 4.92 -11.91 -8.25
CA LYS A 74 5.04 -10.46 -8.39
C LYS A 74 3.69 -9.79 -8.52
N PHE A 75 3.53 -8.67 -7.78
CA PHE A 75 2.38 -7.79 -7.85
C PHE A 75 2.82 -6.34 -8.02
N LYS A 76 1.97 -5.53 -8.63
CA LYS A 76 2.00 -4.09 -8.48
C LYS A 76 1.10 -3.72 -7.31
N ILE A 77 1.59 -2.86 -6.40
CA ILE A 77 0.80 -2.29 -5.32
C ILE A 77 0.93 -0.77 -5.37
N PHE A 78 -0.18 -0.07 -5.27
CA PHE A 78 -0.14 1.38 -5.28
C PHE A 78 -1.39 1.97 -4.62
N ASP A 79 -1.23 3.17 -4.14
CA ASP A 79 -2.30 4.06 -3.74
C ASP A 79 -2.06 5.43 -4.37
N THR A 80 -3.14 6.07 -4.85
CA THR A 80 -3.06 7.32 -5.61
C THR A 80 -3.21 8.57 -4.77
N GLN A 81 -3.54 8.40 -3.48
CA GLN A 81 -3.86 9.50 -2.56
C GLN A 81 -2.86 9.56 -1.40
N SER A 82 -3.11 8.83 -0.33
CA SER A 82 -2.25 8.88 0.87
C SER A 82 -0.96 8.09 0.73
N GLY A 83 -0.91 7.09 -0.15
CA GLY A 83 0.22 6.21 -0.37
C GLY A 83 0.18 4.94 0.50
N ILE A 84 1.06 3.98 0.20
CA ILE A 84 1.15 2.71 0.94
C ILE A 84 1.91 2.93 2.26
N ASP A 85 1.28 2.54 3.38
CA ASP A 85 1.87 2.51 4.72
C ASP A 85 2.59 1.18 4.98
N SER A 86 1.88 0.07 4.76
CA SER A 86 2.40 -1.27 5.04
C SER A 86 1.79 -2.33 4.14
N TYR A 87 2.49 -3.44 4.03
CA TYR A 87 1.98 -4.66 3.40
C TYR A 87 2.52 -5.90 4.13
N ASP A 88 1.66 -6.89 4.28
CA ASP A 88 1.99 -8.21 4.81
C ASP A 88 1.53 -9.29 3.85
N ALA A 89 2.31 -10.37 3.74
CA ALA A 89 1.97 -11.51 2.91
C ALA A 89 2.21 -12.82 3.65
N TYR A 90 1.36 -13.79 3.37
CA TYR A 90 1.38 -15.12 3.97
C TYR A 90 1.18 -16.19 2.88
N ILE A 91 1.97 -17.25 2.95
CA ILE A 91 1.76 -18.45 2.13
C ILE A 91 1.47 -19.61 3.09
N ASP A 92 0.33 -20.27 2.91
CA ASP A 92 -0.17 -21.33 3.82
C ASP A 92 -0.16 -20.91 5.29
N GLY A 93 -0.51 -19.65 5.55
CA GLY A 93 -0.52 -19.04 6.88
C GLY A 93 0.86 -18.66 7.45
N LYS A 94 1.97 -18.94 6.75
CA LYS A 94 3.32 -18.51 7.14
C LYS A 94 3.63 -17.14 6.53
N TRP A 95 4.08 -16.20 7.35
CA TRP A 95 4.53 -14.90 6.87
C TRP A 95 5.73 -15.02 5.93
N VAL A 96 5.71 -14.30 4.82
CA VAL A 96 6.77 -14.25 3.83
C VAL A 96 7.09 -12.81 3.46
N MET A 97 8.38 -12.53 3.25
CA MET A 97 8.84 -11.18 2.93
C MET A 97 8.86 -10.96 1.42
N PHE A 98 8.02 -10.06 0.94
CA PHE A 98 8.10 -9.52 -0.41
C PHE A 98 9.03 -8.31 -0.45
N GLU A 99 9.91 -8.25 -1.44
CA GLU A 99 10.80 -7.12 -1.69
C GLU A 99 10.07 -6.02 -2.46
N TYR A 100 10.09 -4.78 -1.96
CA TYR A 100 9.44 -3.64 -2.60
C TYR A 100 10.41 -2.85 -3.49
N ASP A 101 10.01 -2.63 -4.74
CA ASP A 101 10.65 -1.73 -5.68
C ASP A 101 9.81 -0.47 -5.87
N ALA A 102 10.27 0.64 -5.32
CA ALA A 102 9.57 1.92 -5.37
C ALA A 102 9.47 2.52 -6.78
N LYS A 103 10.40 2.21 -7.70
CA LYS A 103 10.37 2.73 -9.07
C LYS A 103 9.23 2.14 -9.88
N THR A 104 8.98 0.87 -9.70
CA THR A 104 7.92 0.13 -10.41
C THR A 104 6.66 -0.02 -9.58
N GLN A 105 6.68 0.40 -8.31
CA GLN A 105 5.60 0.17 -7.34
C GLN A 105 5.23 -1.30 -7.26
N SER A 106 6.21 -2.19 -7.30
CA SER A 106 5.98 -3.62 -7.28
C SER A 106 6.60 -4.31 -6.08
N ILE A 107 5.98 -5.41 -5.67
CA ILE A 107 6.50 -6.32 -4.66
C ILE A 107 6.77 -7.67 -5.30
N THR A 108 7.89 -8.29 -4.93
CA THR A 108 8.33 -9.58 -5.47
C THR A 108 8.73 -10.51 -4.33
N TYR A 109 8.25 -11.75 -4.38
CA TYR A 109 8.69 -12.84 -3.51
C TYR A 109 9.36 -13.93 -4.35
N TRP A 110 10.60 -14.28 -4.01
CA TRP A 110 11.31 -15.40 -4.58
C TRP A 110 11.00 -16.67 -3.77
N ILE A 111 10.42 -17.69 -4.41
CA ILE A 111 9.95 -18.89 -3.73
C ILE A 111 11.11 -19.66 -3.12
N ASP A 112 11.07 -19.80 -1.79
CA ASP A 112 11.98 -20.68 -1.07
C ASP A 112 11.47 -22.12 -1.06
N LYS A 113 12.02 -22.95 -1.96
CA LYS A 113 11.65 -24.35 -2.10
C LYS A 113 11.93 -25.20 -0.85
N ARG A 114 12.67 -24.67 0.12
CA ARG A 114 12.90 -25.36 1.42
C ARG A 114 11.73 -25.17 2.38
N GLN A 115 10.96 -24.10 2.19
CA GLN A 115 9.83 -23.76 3.07
C GLN A 115 8.50 -24.32 2.57
N PHE A 116 8.36 -24.46 1.26
CA PHE A 116 7.10 -24.83 0.60
C PHE A 116 7.32 -25.98 -0.38
N THR A 117 6.41 -26.94 -0.36
CA THR A 117 6.47 -28.15 -1.20
C THR A 117 6.25 -27.81 -2.67
N ALA A 118 7.12 -28.26 -3.56
CA ALA A 118 6.92 -28.12 -4.99
C ALA A 118 5.78 -29.03 -5.50
N HIS A 119 5.22 -28.72 -6.68
CA HIS A 119 4.13 -29.45 -7.33
C HIS A 119 2.85 -29.55 -6.48
N SER A 120 2.52 -28.49 -5.77
CA SER A 120 1.31 -28.39 -4.96
C SER A 120 0.66 -27.00 -5.03
N ASN A 121 -0.59 -26.92 -4.62
CA ASN A 121 -1.28 -25.65 -4.46
C ASN A 121 -0.93 -25.03 -3.11
N HIS A 122 -0.74 -23.72 -3.13
CA HIS A 122 -0.46 -22.91 -1.96
C HIS A 122 -1.39 -21.72 -1.90
N THR A 123 -1.89 -21.39 -0.72
CA THR A 123 -2.76 -20.24 -0.52
C THR A 123 -1.91 -19.01 -0.20
N LEU A 124 -1.86 -18.05 -1.11
CA LEU A 124 -1.29 -16.72 -0.85
C LEU A 124 -2.39 -15.81 -0.29
N LYS A 125 -2.13 -15.19 0.86
CA LYS A 125 -2.91 -14.09 1.42
C LYS A 125 -2.04 -12.85 1.53
N MET A 126 -2.56 -11.69 1.11
CA MET A 126 -1.89 -10.39 1.25
C MET A 126 -2.83 -9.38 1.88
N VAL A 127 -2.28 -8.52 2.74
CA VAL A 127 -3.00 -7.40 3.38
C VAL A 127 -2.18 -6.15 3.13
N ILE A 128 -2.75 -5.15 2.49
CA ILE A 128 -2.08 -3.88 2.20
C ILE A 128 -2.87 -2.75 2.83
N LYS A 129 -2.17 -1.85 3.50
CA LYS A 129 -2.74 -0.71 4.20
C LYS A 129 -2.12 0.58 3.68
N ASP A 130 -2.94 1.63 3.50
CA ASP A 130 -2.49 2.99 3.22
C ASP A 130 -2.26 3.80 4.50
N TYR A 131 -1.72 5.03 4.36
CA TYR A 131 -1.48 5.92 5.49
C TYR A 131 -2.75 6.46 6.15
N CYS A 132 -3.90 6.36 5.52
CA CYS A 132 -5.21 6.74 6.08
C CYS A 132 -5.94 5.58 6.73
N GLY A 133 -5.36 4.37 6.73
CA GLY A 133 -5.89 3.19 7.39
C GLY A 133 -6.89 2.39 6.56
N ASN A 134 -7.06 2.70 5.25
CA ASN A 134 -7.85 1.87 4.37
C ASN A 134 -7.06 0.60 4.03
N VAL A 135 -7.74 -0.54 3.93
CA VAL A 135 -7.12 -1.87 3.81
C VAL A 135 -7.66 -2.60 2.59
N THR A 136 -6.78 -3.23 1.85
CA THR A 136 -7.12 -4.22 0.82
C THR A 136 -6.57 -5.58 1.20
N GLU A 137 -7.43 -6.59 1.19
CA GLU A 137 -7.05 -7.99 1.31
C GLU A 137 -7.11 -8.67 -0.06
N TYR A 138 -6.15 -9.55 -0.33
CA TYR A 138 -6.07 -10.35 -1.55
C TYR A 138 -5.75 -11.79 -1.19
N THR A 139 -6.49 -12.74 -1.76
CA THR A 139 -6.24 -14.17 -1.58
C THR A 139 -6.23 -14.86 -2.93
N LYS A 140 -5.27 -15.74 -3.15
CA LYS A 140 -5.15 -16.54 -4.38
C LYS A 140 -4.48 -17.88 -4.13
N GLU A 141 -5.02 -18.92 -4.78
CA GLU A 141 -4.32 -20.20 -4.93
C GLU A 141 -3.24 -20.09 -6.01
N ILE A 142 -2.03 -20.50 -5.67
CA ILE A 142 -0.85 -20.50 -6.53
C ILE A 142 -0.27 -21.90 -6.56
N TYR A 143 -0.02 -22.39 -7.77
CA TYR A 143 0.62 -23.70 -7.99
C TYR A 143 2.07 -23.53 -8.44
N TRP A 144 3.00 -24.18 -7.80
CA TRP A 144 4.40 -24.28 -8.26
C TRP A 144 5.06 -25.63 -7.98
#